data_739b0feb74ed1a9de9a8fd71654e914e
#
_entry.id   739b0feb74ed1a9de9a8fd71654e914e
#
_cell.length_a   1.000
_cell.length_b   1.000
_cell.length_c   1.000
_cell.angle_alpha   90.00
_cell.angle_beta   90.00
_cell.angle_gamma   90.00
#
_symmetry.space_group_name_H-M   'P 1'
#
loop_
_entity.id
_entity.type
_entity.pdbx_description
1 polymer ?
#
loop_
_entity_poly.entity_id
_entity_poly.type
_entity_poly.pdbx_seq_one_letter_code
_entity_poly.pdbx_strand_id
1 'polypeptide(L)'
;FFINTGIKDTAYYWNELSKCLNIYCELKAICPDLDSLNIGGGFPIKNSLDFSYDYEYLTEEIIAQIKNICTRNGIDEPHIFTEFGSFTVGESGATLYSIVNQKQQNDRENWYMIDSSFITTLPDTWGINQRYIMLAINNWDKEYQRVLLGGLTCDSEDFYNSESHINAIFLPKLEPGNPQYIGFFHTGAYQESIGGFGGIQHCLIPAPKHVIIDRDKDDNEYYTRLFAKEQSYRSMLRILGY
;
A
#
# COMPACT_ATOMS: atom_id res chain seq x y z
N PHE A 1 9.99 -8.29 16.99
CA PHE A 1 10.61 -6.97 16.89
C PHE A 1 10.06 -6.25 15.65
N PHE A 2 9.64 -5.03 15.80
CA PHE A 2 9.11 -4.20 14.69
C PHE A 2 9.44 -2.73 14.97
N ILE A 3 9.92 -2.00 13.99
CA ILE A 3 10.28 -0.59 14.16
C ILE A 3 9.32 0.32 13.41
N ASN A 4 9.12 0.08 12.12
CA ASN A 4 8.35 0.97 11.26
C ASN A 4 7.98 0.28 9.94
N THR A 5 6.94 0.80 9.30
CA THR A 5 6.58 0.47 7.92
C THR A 5 7.44 1.29 6.96
N GLY A 6 8.10 0.60 6.02
CA GLY A 6 9.00 1.24 5.05
C GLY A 6 10.30 1.76 5.70
N ILE A 7 11.28 0.89 5.91
CA ILE A 7 12.57 1.21 6.49
C ILE A 7 13.32 2.18 5.56
N LYS A 8 13.30 3.47 5.90
CA LYS A 8 14.00 4.53 5.17
C LYS A 8 15.32 4.92 5.83
N ASP A 9 15.36 4.87 7.17
CA ASP A 9 16.56 5.14 7.97
C ASP A 9 17.20 3.82 8.40
N THR A 10 18.19 3.38 7.64
CA THR A 10 18.91 2.14 7.92
C THR A 10 19.78 2.26 9.19
N ALA A 11 20.31 3.43 9.52
CA ALA A 11 21.13 3.61 10.72
C ALA A 11 20.29 3.40 11.98
N TYR A 12 19.08 3.93 11.99
CA TYR A 12 18.13 3.70 13.08
C TYR A 12 17.74 2.23 13.17
N TYR A 13 17.47 1.59 12.03
CA TYR A 13 17.13 0.16 11.97
C TYR A 13 18.25 -0.71 12.56
N TRP A 14 19.52 -0.46 12.18
CA TRP A 14 20.66 -1.20 12.69
C TRP A 14 20.84 -1.07 14.20
N ASN A 15 20.63 0.11 14.73
CA ASN A 15 20.70 0.36 16.17
C ASN A 15 19.63 -0.45 16.92
N GLU A 16 18.39 -0.42 16.46
CA GLU A 16 17.30 -1.12 17.12
C GLU A 16 17.41 -2.65 16.96
N LEU A 17 17.87 -3.14 15.81
CA LEU A 17 18.17 -4.55 15.61
C LEU A 17 19.26 -5.02 16.58
N SER A 18 20.34 -4.23 16.76
CA SER A 18 21.39 -4.55 17.73
C SER A 18 20.86 -4.67 19.15
N LYS A 19 20.00 -3.75 19.58
CA LYS A 19 19.36 -3.81 20.91
C LYS A 19 18.53 -5.08 21.06
N CYS A 20 17.70 -5.39 20.06
CA CYS A 20 16.87 -6.58 20.06
C CYS A 20 17.72 -7.85 20.16
N LEU A 21 18.81 -7.94 19.38
CA LEU A 21 19.72 -9.08 19.40
C LEU A 21 20.47 -9.27 20.74
N ASN A 22 20.87 -8.17 21.40
CA ASN A 22 21.44 -8.26 22.74
C ASN A 22 20.42 -8.79 23.75
N ILE A 23 19.19 -8.33 23.71
CA ILE A 23 18.09 -8.87 24.54
C ILE A 23 17.86 -10.37 24.23
N TYR A 24 17.88 -10.77 22.96
CA TYR A 24 17.79 -12.18 22.58
C TYR A 24 18.90 -13.00 23.22
N CYS A 25 20.16 -12.53 23.17
CA CYS A 25 21.30 -13.22 23.76
C CYS A 25 21.17 -13.36 25.28
N GLU A 26 20.71 -12.34 25.97
CA GLU A 26 20.46 -12.38 27.43
C GLU A 26 19.32 -13.36 27.78
N LEU A 27 18.24 -13.38 27.00
CA LEU A 27 17.14 -14.31 27.18
C LEU A 27 17.53 -15.75 26.88
N LYS A 28 18.35 -15.98 25.86
CA LYS A 28 18.88 -17.32 25.53
C LYS A 28 19.69 -17.92 26.66
N ALA A 29 20.43 -17.10 27.42
CA ALA A 29 21.16 -17.54 28.60
C ALA A 29 20.24 -18.00 29.75
N ILE A 30 19.03 -17.45 29.84
CA ILE A 30 18.03 -17.83 30.85
C ILE A 30 17.14 -18.96 30.35
N CYS A 31 16.81 -18.94 29.05
CA CYS A 31 15.91 -19.92 28.38
C CYS A 31 16.72 -20.65 27.27
N PRO A 32 17.41 -21.74 27.58
CA PRO A 32 18.24 -22.46 26.61
C PRO A 32 17.47 -22.97 25.37
N ASP A 33 16.18 -23.21 25.49
CA ASP A 33 15.32 -23.66 24.39
C ASP A 33 14.85 -22.51 23.47
N LEU A 34 15.15 -21.26 23.79
CA LEU A 34 14.87 -20.12 22.90
C LEU A 34 15.76 -20.20 21.66
N ASP A 35 15.20 -20.49 20.50
CA ASP A 35 15.91 -20.76 19.24
C ASP A 35 15.48 -19.86 18.09
N SER A 36 14.53 -18.96 18.30
CA SER A 36 13.89 -18.21 17.22
C SER A 36 13.80 -16.73 17.54
N LEU A 37 13.94 -15.90 16.50
CA LEU A 37 13.78 -14.45 16.57
C LEU A 37 12.94 -13.94 15.42
N ASN A 38 11.82 -13.29 15.72
CA ASN A 38 11.04 -12.57 14.73
C ASN A 38 11.56 -11.12 14.61
N ILE A 39 12.10 -10.77 13.46
CA ILE A 39 12.62 -9.43 13.16
C ILE A 39 11.58 -8.49 12.58
N GLY A 40 10.31 -8.91 12.54
CA GLY A 40 9.19 -8.10 12.07
C GLY A 40 9.16 -7.88 10.58
N GLY A 41 8.49 -6.80 10.19
CA GLY A 41 8.31 -6.37 8.82
C GLY A 41 9.00 -5.04 8.52
N GLY A 42 8.45 -4.34 7.52
CA GLY A 42 8.85 -2.97 7.20
C GLY A 42 9.79 -2.84 6.00
N PHE A 43 10.05 -3.88 5.24
CA PHE A 43 10.74 -3.71 3.95
C PHE A 43 9.95 -2.74 3.08
N PRO A 44 10.62 -1.70 2.53
CA PRO A 44 9.96 -0.73 1.68
C PRO A 44 9.43 -1.39 0.41
N ILE A 45 8.30 -0.87 -0.07
CA ILE A 45 7.73 -1.26 -1.35
C ILE A 45 7.87 -0.13 -2.34
N LYS A 46 7.87 -0.46 -3.62
CA LYS A 46 7.91 0.52 -4.69
C LYS A 46 6.65 1.39 -4.68
N ASN A 47 6.82 2.67 -4.39
CA ASN A 47 5.74 3.65 -4.29
C ASN A 47 5.86 4.81 -5.29
N SER A 48 6.87 4.76 -6.14
CA SER A 48 7.09 5.68 -7.26
C SER A 48 7.81 4.97 -8.40
N LEU A 49 7.77 5.53 -9.61
CA LEU A 49 8.39 4.91 -10.78
C LEU A 49 9.92 4.93 -10.73
N ASP A 50 10.50 5.88 -10.02
CA ASP A 50 11.94 6.05 -9.82
C ASP A 50 12.45 5.36 -8.53
N PHE A 51 11.58 4.61 -7.85
CA PHE A 51 11.95 3.90 -6.62
C PHE A 51 13.08 2.90 -6.89
N SER A 52 14.15 3.03 -6.12
CA SER A 52 15.27 2.10 -6.10
C SER A 52 15.63 1.81 -4.65
N TYR A 53 15.80 0.55 -4.32
CA TYR A 53 16.18 0.11 -2.99
C TYR A 53 17.03 -1.17 -3.08
N ASP A 54 18.15 -1.18 -2.39
CA ASP A 54 19.07 -2.33 -2.37
C ASP A 54 18.65 -3.33 -1.29
N TYR A 55 17.75 -4.23 -1.66
CA TYR A 55 17.27 -5.29 -0.77
C TYR A 55 18.32 -6.34 -0.45
N GLU A 56 19.22 -6.61 -1.39
CA GLU A 56 20.30 -7.58 -1.21
C GLU A 56 21.25 -7.08 -0.12
N TYR A 57 21.73 -5.85 -0.25
CA TYR A 57 22.56 -5.22 0.78
C TYR A 57 21.88 -5.22 2.16
N LEU A 58 20.60 -4.82 2.23
CA LEU A 58 19.87 -4.79 3.51
C LEU A 58 19.80 -6.18 4.15
N THR A 59 19.52 -7.20 3.35
CA THR A 59 19.40 -8.59 3.83
C THR A 59 20.75 -9.14 4.30
N GLU A 60 21.81 -8.90 3.54
CA GLU A 60 23.18 -9.31 3.91
C GLU A 60 23.62 -8.67 5.22
N GLU A 61 23.36 -7.38 5.40
CA GLU A 61 23.70 -6.65 6.63
C GLU A 61 22.90 -7.15 7.84
N ILE A 62 21.60 -7.46 7.68
CA ILE A 62 20.80 -8.09 8.75
C ILE A 62 21.44 -9.40 9.20
N ILE A 63 21.78 -10.28 8.25
CA ILE A 63 22.39 -11.58 8.55
C ILE A 63 23.77 -11.40 9.19
N ALA A 64 24.60 -10.51 8.66
CA ALA A 64 25.92 -10.24 9.19
C ALA A 64 25.86 -9.72 10.63
N GLN A 65 24.93 -8.83 10.93
CA GLN A 65 24.75 -8.28 12.27
C GLN A 65 24.28 -9.34 13.28
N ILE A 66 23.33 -10.20 12.89
CA ILE A 66 22.88 -11.32 13.71
C ILE A 66 24.07 -12.24 14.04
N LYS A 67 24.82 -12.68 13.05
CA LYS A 67 26.01 -13.53 13.22
C LYS A 67 27.04 -12.90 14.14
N ASN A 68 27.38 -11.65 13.90
CA ASN A 68 28.37 -10.93 14.71
C ASN A 68 27.99 -10.83 16.18
N ILE A 69 26.74 -10.50 16.49
CA ILE A 69 26.28 -10.33 17.88
C ILE A 69 26.18 -11.68 18.57
N CYS A 70 25.63 -12.71 17.92
CA CYS A 70 25.54 -14.05 18.48
C CYS A 70 26.96 -14.62 18.77
N THR A 71 27.87 -14.51 17.82
CA THR A 71 29.24 -14.96 17.99
C THR A 71 29.96 -14.27 19.16
N ARG A 72 29.79 -12.94 19.31
CA ARG A 72 30.41 -12.19 20.44
C ARG A 72 29.88 -12.63 21.80
N ASN A 73 28.60 -13.05 21.86
CA ASN A 73 28.00 -13.54 23.07
C ASN A 73 28.13 -15.05 23.28
N GLY A 74 28.80 -15.78 22.36
CA GLY A 74 28.97 -17.24 22.46
C GLY A 74 27.65 -18.01 22.37
N ILE A 75 26.70 -17.51 21.58
CA ILE A 75 25.36 -18.06 21.44
C ILE A 75 25.13 -18.47 19.99
N ASP A 76 24.40 -19.58 19.79
CA ASP A 76 23.99 -20.04 18.47
C ASP A 76 23.02 -19.04 17.82
N GLU A 77 23.12 -18.90 16.51
CA GLU A 77 22.25 -18.05 15.70
C GLU A 77 20.78 -18.52 15.79
N PRO A 78 19.81 -17.62 15.92
CA PRO A 78 18.39 -17.99 15.94
C PRO A 78 17.87 -18.36 14.56
N HIS A 79 16.80 -19.13 14.51
CA HIS A 79 15.93 -19.19 13.35
C HIS A 79 15.25 -17.84 13.17
N ILE A 80 15.35 -17.25 11.98
CA ILE A 80 14.80 -15.92 11.69
C ILE A 80 13.41 -16.05 11.09
N PHE A 81 12.47 -15.35 11.71
CA PHE A 81 11.13 -15.11 11.16
C PHE A 81 10.99 -13.66 10.71
N THR A 82 10.29 -13.46 9.61
CA THR A 82 10.02 -12.14 9.05
C THR A 82 8.54 -11.96 8.78
N GLU A 83 8.08 -10.71 8.82
CA GLU A 83 6.69 -10.32 8.53
C GLU A 83 6.64 -9.31 7.38
N PHE A 84 7.32 -9.61 6.28
CA PHE A 84 7.45 -8.72 5.12
C PHE A 84 6.19 -8.72 4.23
N GLY A 85 5.00 -8.56 4.82
CA GLY A 85 3.71 -8.67 4.13
C GLY A 85 3.58 -7.72 2.96
N SER A 86 3.77 -6.42 3.17
CA SER A 86 3.68 -5.42 2.09
C SER A 86 4.69 -5.68 0.97
N PHE A 87 5.93 -6.03 1.31
CA PHE A 87 6.96 -6.41 0.34
C PHE A 87 6.54 -7.63 -0.48
N THR A 88 5.93 -8.63 0.17
CA THR A 88 5.55 -9.89 -0.48
C THR A 88 4.35 -9.75 -1.41
N VAL A 89 3.32 -8.99 -1.03
CA VAL A 89 2.04 -8.95 -1.77
C VAL A 89 1.65 -7.56 -2.28
N GLY A 90 2.34 -6.52 -1.89
CA GLY A 90 1.98 -5.14 -2.27
C GLY A 90 1.89 -4.95 -3.78
N GLU A 91 2.89 -5.43 -4.52
CA GLU A 91 2.96 -5.28 -5.98
C GLU A 91 1.92 -6.10 -6.75
N SER A 92 1.23 -7.04 -6.08
CA SER A 92 0.20 -7.88 -6.73
C SER A 92 -1.15 -7.19 -6.90
N GLY A 93 -1.36 -6.01 -6.34
CA GLY A 93 -2.65 -5.32 -6.35
C GLY A 93 -2.62 -3.95 -7.01
N ALA A 94 -3.77 -3.59 -7.58
CA ALA A 94 -4.05 -2.24 -8.06
C ALA A 94 -5.50 -1.88 -7.74
N THR A 95 -5.73 -0.61 -7.41
CA THR A 95 -7.07 -0.05 -7.18
C THR A 95 -7.37 0.95 -8.28
N LEU A 96 -8.49 0.75 -8.99
CA LEU A 96 -8.91 1.59 -10.11
C LEU A 96 -10.16 2.39 -9.75
N TYR A 97 -10.17 3.63 -10.18
CA TYR A 97 -11.30 4.55 -10.00
C TYR A 97 -11.70 5.19 -11.32
N SER A 98 -12.99 5.47 -11.47
CA SER A 98 -13.47 6.41 -12.47
C SER A 98 -13.56 7.83 -11.90
N ILE A 99 -13.26 8.81 -12.72
CA ILE A 99 -13.51 10.21 -12.39
C ILE A 99 -14.97 10.52 -12.75
N VAL A 100 -15.77 10.80 -11.74
CA VAL A 100 -17.23 11.01 -11.91
C VAL A 100 -17.61 12.47 -12.00
N ASN A 101 -16.76 13.37 -11.53
CA ASN A 101 -17.07 14.81 -11.58
C ASN A 101 -15.78 15.65 -11.51
N GLN A 102 -15.89 16.89 -11.93
CA GLN A 102 -14.87 17.93 -11.80
C GLN A 102 -15.48 19.14 -11.09
N LYS A 103 -14.73 19.69 -10.12
CA LYS A 103 -15.09 20.91 -9.42
C LYS A 103 -13.92 21.88 -9.42
N GLN A 104 -14.09 23.04 -10.00
CA GLN A 104 -13.15 24.14 -9.83
C GLN A 104 -13.54 24.93 -8.58
N GLN A 105 -12.71 24.93 -7.57
CA GLN A 105 -12.96 25.63 -6.31
C GLN A 105 -12.49 27.08 -6.36
N ASN A 106 -11.37 27.31 -7.04
CA ASN A 106 -10.81 28.63 -7.30
C ASN A 106 -9.87 28.55 -8.52
N ASP A 107 -9.18 29.63 -8.86
CA ASP A 107 -8.30 29.71 -10.04
C ASP A 107 -7.09 28.74 -9.99
N ARG A 108 -6.80 28.13 -8.83
CA ARG A 108 -5.65 27.25 -8.61
C ARG A 108 -6.01 25.84 -8.28
N GLU A 109 -7.26 25.57 -7.84
CA GLU A 109 -7.69 24.29 -7.32
C GLU A 109 -8.79 23.71 -8.19
N ASN A 110 -8.40 22.73 -8.98
CA ASN A 110 -9.28 21.91 -9.79
C ASN A 110 -9.35 20.51 -9.21
N TRP A 111 -10.52 20.09 -8.78
CA TRP A 111 -10.75 18.81 -8.14
C TRP A 111 -11.37 17.82 -9.11
N TYR A 112 -10.82 16.62 -9.15
CA TYR A 112 -11.43 15.45 -9.78
C TYR A 112 -12.00 14.56 -8.69
N MET A 113 -13.28 14.23 -8.78
CA MET A 113 -13.98 13.39 -7.81
C MET A 113 -13.95 11.95 -8.31
N ILE A 114 -13.45 11.02 -7.50
CA ILE A 114 -13.47 9.59 -7.79
C ILE A 114 -14.84 8.98 -7.45
N ASP A 115 -15.13 7.80 -7.97
CA ASP A 115 -16.35 7.03 -7.73
C ASP A 115 -16.34 6.23 -6.40
N SER A 116 -15.41 6.52 -5.51
CA SER A 116 -15.23 5.84 -4.24
C SER A 116 -14.67 6.80 -3.17
N SER A 117 -13.92 6.26 -2.22
CA SER A 117 -13.28 7.00 -1.13
C SER A 117 -11.87 6.49 -0.90
N PHE A 118 -10.92 7.40 -0.72
CA PHE A 118 -9.55 7.05 -0.32
C PHE A 118 -9.51 6.47 1.09
N ILE A 119 -10.33 6.98 2.01
CA ILE A 119 -10.39 6.47 3.38
C ILE A 119 -10.87 5.00 3.41
N THR A 120 -11.80 4.62 2.54
CA THR A 120 -12.34 3.26 2.53
C THR A 120 -11.51 2.27 1.75
N THR A 121 -10.93 2.67 0.62
CA THR A 121 -10.27 1.76 -0.32
C THR A 121 -8.75 1.87 -0.35
N LEU A 122 -8.19 3.01 0.09
CA LEU A 122 -6.76 3.24 0.28
C LEU A 122 -6.48 3.92 1.64
N PRO A 123 -6.90 3.32 2.76
CA PRO A 123 -6.84 3.97 4.08
C PRO A 123 -5.43 4.36 4.52
N ASP A 124 -4.37 3.71 4.02
CA ASP A 124 -3.00 4.07 4.36
C ASP A 124 -2.58 5.43 3.78
N THR A 125 -3.26 5.95 2.76
CA THR A 125 -3.04 7.31 2.29
C THR A 125 -3.41 8.34 3.35
N TRP A 126 -4.47 8.06 4.09
CA TRP A 126 -4.96 8.86 5.20
C TRP A 126 -4.26 8.51 6.52
N GLY A 127 -4.20 7.23 6.89
CA GLY A 127 -3.73 6.79 8.19
C GLY A 127 -2.22 6.98 8.44
N ILE A 128 -1.40 6.76 7.43
CA ILE A 128 0.08 6.81 7.55
C ILE A 128 0.74 7.62 6.43
N ASN A 129 -0.04 8.41 5.69
CA ASN A 129 0.45 9.21 4.56
C ASN A 129 1.20 8.39 3.50
N GLN A 130 0.78 7.12 3.29
CA GLN A 130 1.35 6.25 2.26
C GLN A 130 1.06 6.83 0.89
N ARG A 131 2.06 6.75 -0.02
CA ARG A 131 1.91 7.12 -1.42
C ARG A 131 2.05 5.88 -2.29
N TYR A 132 1.37 5.90 -3.43
CA TYR A 132 1.32 4.82 -4.40
C TYR A 132 1.72 5.34 -5.78
N ILE A 133 2.14 4.47 -6.66
CA ILE A 133 2.26 4.79 -8.08
C ILE A 133 0.85 5.05 -8.60
N MET A 134 0.58 6.27 -9.04
CA MET A 134 -0.71 6.68 -9.60
C MET A 134 -0.53 7.02 -11.09
N LEU A 135 -1.36 6.42 -11.94
CA LEU A 135 -1.32 6.64 -13.39
C LEU A 135 -2.75 6.84 -13.95
N ALA A 136 -2.85 7.68 -14.97
CA ALA A 136 -4.01 7.62 -15.84
C ALA A 136 -4.07 6.25 -16.53
N ILE A 137 -5.24 5.64 -16.67
CA ILE A 137 -5.42 4.35 -17.34
C ILE A 137 -5.76 4.54 -18.81
N ASN A 138 -6.35 5.67 -19.15
CA ASN A 138 -6.72 6.02 -20.52
C ASN A 138 -6.46 7.52 -20.79
N ASN A 139 -6.73 7.97 -22.01
CA ASN A 139 -6.60 9.37 -22.45
C ASN A 139 -5.16 9.93 -22.33
N TRP A 140 -4.16 9.09 -22.50
CA TRP A 140 -2.76 9.42 -22.30
C TRP A 140 -2.21 10.46 -23.29
N ASP A 141 -2.85 10.58 -24.45
CA ASP A 141 -2.54 11.51 -25.52
C ASP A 141 -3.13 12.91 -25.32
N LYS A 142 -3.93 13.10 -24.26
CA LYS A 142 -4.61 14.36 -23.97
C LYS A 142 -3.69 15.37 -23.27
N GLU A 143 -4.09 16.63 -23.29
CA GLU A 143 -3.44 17.67 -22.49
C GLU A 143 -3.66 17.40 -21.00
N TYR A 144 -2.59 17.49 -20.21
CA TYR A 144 -2.63 17.28 -18.76
C TYR A 144 -2.84 18.60 -18.03
N GLN A 145 -3.49 18.55 -16.91
CA GLN A 145 -3.65 19.68 -16.00
C GLN A 145 -3.41 19.25 -14.54
N ARG A 146 -3.02 20.23 -13.73
CA ARG A 146 -2.87 20.01 -12.30
C ARG A 146 -4.25 19.83 -11.67
N VAL A 147 -4.37 18.78 -10.84
CA VAL A 147 -5.61 18.45 -10.13
C VAL A 147 -5.35 18.03 -8.70
N LEU A 148 -6.39 18.05 -7.91
CA LEU A 148 -6.53 17.38 -6.62
C LEU A 148 -7.57 16.27 -6.78
N LEU A 149 -7.41 15.16 -6.08
CA LEU A 149 -8.38 14.05 -6.11
C LEU A 149 -9.20 14.06 -4.83
N GLY A 150 -10.51 14.01 -4.94
CA GLY A 150 -11.45 13.92 -3.81
C GLY A 150 -12.29 12.66 -3.87
N GLY A 151 -12.58 12.07 -2.70
CA GLY A 151 -13.52 10.98 -2.55
C GLY A 151 -14.96 11.45 -2.32
N LEU A 152 -15.87 10.51 -2.11
CA LEU A 152 -17.31 10.78 -1.99
C LEU A 152 -17.81 10.88 -0.54
N THR A 153 -16.95 10.71 0.46
CA THR A 153 -17.38 10.81 1.85
C THR A 153 -17.47 12.27 2.32
N CYS A 154 -18.09 12.49 3.47
CA CYS A 154 -18.15 13.81 4.10
C CYS A 154 -16.89 14.15 4.91
N ASP A 155 -15.92 13.25 4.97
CA ASP A 155 -14.68 13.47 5.70
C ASP A 155 -13.77 14.45 4.95
N SER A 156 -13.25 15.46 5.65
CA SER A 156 -12.38 16.48 5.09
C SER A 156 -11.02 15.93 4.64
N GLU A 157 -10.64 14.75 5.11
CA GLU A 157 -9.40 14.07 4.76
C GLU A 157 -9.55 13.06 3.62
N ASP A 158 -10.77 12.93 3.05
CA ASP A 158 -11.02 12.03 1.92
C ASP A 158 -10.51 12.63 0.60
N PHE A 159 -9.20 12.82 0.52
CA PHE A 159 -8.56 13.36 -0.67
C PHE A 159 -7.14 12.80 -0.89
N TYR A 160 -6.66 12.97 -2.11
CA TYR A 160 -5.28 12.67 -2.50
C TYR A 160 -4.75 13.82 -3.37
N ASN A 161 -3.68 14.48 -2.96
CA ASN A 161 -3.24 15.73 -3.57
C ASN A 161 -1.79 15.77 -4.02
N SER A 162 -1.02 14.70 -3.77
CA SER A 162 0.40 14.70 -4.10
C SER A 162 0.93 13.32 -4.40
N GLU A 163 1.93 13.27 -5.26
CA GLU A 163 2.83 12.15 -5.47
C GLU A 163 3.96 12.14 -4.43
N SER A 164 4.72 11.04 -4.37
CA SER A 164 5.79 10.86 -3.39
C SER A 164 6.86 11.96 -3.43
N HIS A 165 7.17 12.47 -4.62
CA HIS A 165 8.29 13.37 -4.83
C HIS A 165 7.87 14.76 -5.32
N ILE A 166 6.68 14.89 -5.84
CA ILE A 166 6.13 16.17 -6.32
C ILE A 166 4.81 16.43 -5.62
N ASN A 167 4.67 17.59 -5.05
CA ASN A 167 3.45 18.00 -4.35
C ASN A 167 2.36 18.46 -5.35
N ALA A 168 2.15 17.69 -6.41
CA ALA A 168 1.18 17.97 -7.46
C ALA A 168 0.82 16.68 -8.22
N ILE A 169 -0.44 16.58 -8.62
CA ILE A 169 -0.94 15.53 -9.50
C ILE A 169 -1.29 16.17 -10.84
N PHE A 170 -0.87 15.52 -11.93
CA PHE A 170 -1.24 15.91 -13.27
C PHE A 170 -2.02 14.77 -13.93
N LEU A 171 -3.22 15.06 -14.41
CA LEU A 171 -4.07 14.11 -15.11
C LEU A 171 -4.60 14.72 -16.40
N PRO A 172 -5.00 13.88 -17.39
CA PRO A 172 -5.66 14.34 -18.61
C PRO A 172 -6.87 15.22 -18.28
N LYS A 173 -7.07 16.27 -19.08
CA LYS A 173 -8.28 17.10 -19.01
C LYS A 173 -9.51 16.26 -19.30
N LEU A 174 -10.56 16.45 -18.49
CA LEU A 174 -11.85 15.80 -18.72
C LEU A 174 -12.54 16.39 -19.95
N GLU A 175 -13.09 15.51 -20.76
CA GLU A 175 -13.91 15.85 -21.92
C GLU A 175 -15.31 15.25 -21.78
N PRO A 176 -16.37 15.98 -22.09
CA PRO A 176 -17.74 15.45 -22.04
C PRO A 176 -17.88 14.18 -22.89
N GLY A 177 -18.45 13.13 -22.32
CA GLY A 177 -18.68 11.85 -23.01
C GLY A 177 -17.43 10.94 -23.11
N ASN A 178 -16.28 11.38 -22.62
CA ASN A 178 -15.04 10.57 -22.59
C ASN A 178 -14.68 10.24 -21.13
N PRO A 179 -14.97 9.02 -20.64
CA PRO A 179 -14.69 8.66 -19.26
C PRO A 179 -13.19 8.64 -18.99
N GLN A 180 -12.80 9.10 -17.80
CA GLN A 180 -11.42 9.08 -17.32
C GLN A 180 -11.29 8.05 -16.20
N TYR A 181 -10.29 7.19 -16.30
CA TYR A 181 -9.94 6.20 -15.28
C TYR A 181 -8.53 6.47 -14.76
N ILE A 182 -8.33 6.25 -13.47
CA ILE A 182 -7.04 6.32 -12.81
C ILE A 182 -6.78 5.04 -12.04
N GLY A 183 -5.52 4.65 -11.92
CA GLY A 183 -5.09 3.47 -11.18
C GLY A 183 -4.04 3.83 -10.15
N PHE A 184 -4.19 3.25 -8.96
CA PHE A 184 -3.20 3.22 -7.91
C PHE A 184 -2.61 1.83 -7.85
N PHE A 185 -1.30 1.71 -8.05
CA PHE A 185 -0.59 0.44 -8.16
C PHE A 185 0.17 0.11 -6.88
N HIS A 186 0.43 -1.17 -6.66
CA HIS A 186 1.06 -1.72 -5.47
C HIS A 186 0.20 -1.58 -4.22
N THR A 187 -1.10 -1.80 -4.38
CA THR A 187 -2.11 -1.73 -3.31
C THR A 187 -2.53 -3.11 -2.81
N GLY A 188 -1.74 -4.17 -3.07
CA GLY A 188 -2.09 -5.56 -2.74
C GLY A 188 -2.01 -5.93 -1.26
N ALA A 189 -1.42 -5.07 -0.41
CA ALA A 189 -1.34 -5.28 1.02
C ALA A 189 -2.20 -4.26 1.76
N TYR A 190 -2.87 -4.71 2.83
CA TYR A 190 -3.75 -3.90 3.69
C TYR A 190 -4.93 -3.28 2.94
N GLN A 191 -4.94 -2.01 2.72
CA GLN A 191 -5.88 -1.18 1.98
C GLN A 191 -7.35 -1.59 2.22
N GLU A 192 -8.12 -1.82 1.17
CA GLU A 192 -9.52 -2.18 1.28
C GLU A 192 -9.77 -3.43 2.12
N SER A 193 -8.82 -4.35 2.17
CA SER A 193 -8.94 -5.60 2.94
C SER A 193 -8.75 -5.44 4.46
N ILE A 194 -8.27 -4.31 4.98
CA ILE A 194 -8.05 -4.10 6.43
C ILE A 194 -9.33 -4.34 7.25
N GLY A 195 -10.46 -3.85 6.77
CA GLY A 195 -11.76 -4.02 7.42
C GLY A 195 -12.52 -5.28 7.00
N GLY A 196 -11.91 -6.20 6.25
CA GLY A 196 -12.57 -7.32 5.59
C GLY A 196 -13.22 -6.90 4.27
N PHE A 197 -14.07 -7.76 3.71
CA PHE A 197 -14.76 -7.43 2.45
C PHE A 197 -15.61 -6.16 2.59
N GLY A 198 -15.31 -5.17 1.77
CA GLY A 198 -15.92 -3.84 1.84
C GLY A 198 -15.10 -2.83 2.64
N GLY A 199 -14.03 -3.26 3.30
CA GLY A 199 -13.11 -2.36 4.00
C GLY A 199 -13.76 -1.55 5.11
N ILE A 200 -13.25 -0.36 5.34
CA ILE A 200 -13.82 0.63 6.27
C ILE A 200 -15.06 1.24 5.62
N GLN A 201 -16.25 0.95 6.14
CA GLN A 201 -17.51 1.40 5.53
C GLN A 201 -17.90 2.82 5.97
N HIS A 202 -17.02 3.78 5.76
CA HIS A 202 -17.31 5.20 6.00
C HIS A 202 -18.33 5.71 4.97
N CYS A 203 -19.38 6.40 5.43
CA CYS A 203 -20.50 6.88 4.60
C CYS A 203 -21.16 5.79 3.74
N LEU A 204 -21.03 4.51 4.13
CA LEU A 204 -21.56 3.37 3.38
C LEU A 204 -21.10 3.34 1.91
N ILE A 205 -19.86 3.69 1.65
CA ILE A 205 -19.27 3.50 0.32
C ILE A 205 -19.25 2.00 0.02
N PRO A 206 -19.83 1.55 -1.11
CA PRO A 206 -19.90 0.13 -1.43
C PRO A 206 -18.52 -0.44 -1.77
N ALA A 207 -18.30 -1.71 -1.43
CA ALA A 207 -17.11 -2.42 -1.83
C ALA A 207 -16.99 -2.50 -3.35
N PRO A 208 -15.79 -2.31 -3.91
CA PRO A 208 -15.54 -2.41 -5.33
C PRO A 208 -15.64 -3.85 -5.84
N LYS A 209 -15.72 -4.01 -7.15
CA LYS A 209 -15.56 -5.29 -7.82
C LYS A 209 -14.09 -5.73 -7.77
N HIS A 210 -13.84 -6.98 -7.39
CA HIS A 210 -12.50 -7.57 -7.42
C HIS A 210 -12.33 -8.45 -8.66
N VAL A 211 -11.29 -8.18 -9.42
CA VAL A 211 -10.95 -8.92 -10.64
C VAL A 211 -9.53 -9.44 -10.49
N ILE A 212 -9.33 -10.72 -10.72
CA ILE A 212 -8.00 -11.30 -10.84
C ILE A 212 -7.56 -11.19 -12.29
N ILE A 213 -6.36 -10.67 -12.50
CA ILE A 213 -5.65 -10.67 -13.77
C ILE A 213 -4.51 -11.66 -13.63
N ASP A 214 -4.44 -12.63 -14.51
CA ASP A 214 -3.41 -13.64 -14.49
C ASP A 214 -2.93 -13.92 -15.92
N ARG A 215 -1.83 -14.63 -16.05
CA ARG A 215 -1.21 -14.92 -17.32
C ARG A 215 -1.27 -16.42 -17.57
N ASP A 216 -1.78 -16.82 -18.72
CA ASP A 216 -1.76 -18.20 -19.13
C ASP A 216 -0.32 -18.68 -19.33
N LYS A 217 -0.01 -19.88 -18.84
CA LYS A 217 1.34 -20.45 -18.90
C LYS A 217 1.69 -20.98 -20.29
N ASP A 218 0.68 -21.38 -21.06
CA ASP A 218 0.87 -22.07 -22.32
C ASP A 218 1.01 -21.08 -23.49
N ASP A 219 0.13 -20.08 -23.59
CA ASP A 219 0.12 -19.10 -24.68
C ASP A 219 0.64 -17.72 -24.27
N ASN A 220 0.88 -17.51 -22.97
CA ASN A 220 1.41 -16.28 -22.41
C ASN A 220 0.44 -15.07 -22.52
N GLU A 221 -0.84 -15.33 -22.79
CA GLU A 221 -1.88 -14.32 -22.84
C GLU A 221 -2.42 -13.97 -21.46
N TYR A 222 -2.88 -12.73 -21.28
CA TYR A 222 -3.53 -12.30 -20.06
C TYR A 222 -5.01 -12.64 -20.09
N TYR A 223 -5.49 -13.21 -19.00
CA TYR A 223 -6.92 -13.42 -18.79
C TYR A 223 -7.40 -12.77 -17.50
N THR A 224 -8.69 -12.53 -17.44
CA THR A 224 -9.34 -11.96 -16.26
C THR A 224 -10.43 -12.89 -15.75
N ARG A 225 -10.58 -12.95 -14.43
CA ARG A 225 -11.72 -13.62 -13.80
C ARG A 225 -12.27 -12.78 -12.64
N LEU A 226 -13.57 -12.77 -12.51
CA LEU A 226 -14.24 -12.12 -11.39
C LEU A 226 -13.97 -12.93 -10.11
N PHE A 227 -13.37 -12.27 -9.11
CA PHE A 227 -13.18 -12.85 -7.79
C PHE A 227 -14.36 -12.52 -6.87
N ALA A 228 -14.72 -11.25 -6.75
CA ALA A 228 -15.87 -10.80 -5.99
C ALA A 228 -16.64 -9.70 -6.75
N LYS A 229 -17.95 -9.73 -6.67
CA LYS A 229 -18.81 -8.68 -7.22
C LYS A 229 -18.78 -7.46 -6.31
N GLU A 230 -19.01 -6.29 -6.89
CA GLU A 230 -19.27 -5.06 -6.15
C GLU A 230 -20.49 -5.24 -5.22
N GLN A 231 -20.50 -4.53 -4.10
CA GLN A 231 -21.68 -4.46 -3.24
C GLN A 231 -22.83 -3.73 -3.95
N SER A 232 -23.98 -4.34 -3.97
CA SER A 232 -25.19 -3.72 -4.52
C SER A 232 -25.84 -2.76 -3.52
N TYR A 233 -26.66 -1.82 -4.02
CA TYR A 233 -27.47 -0.96 -3.15
C TYR A 233 -28.36 -1.75 -2.17
N ARG A 234 -28.84 -2.93 -2.55
CA ARG A 234 -29.61 -3.81 -1.67
C ARG A 234 -28.75 -4.36 -0.53
N SER A 235 -27.49 -4.72 -0.82
CA SER A 235 -26.54 -5.14 0.18
C SER A 235 -26.26 -4.01 1.18
N MET A 236 -26.12 -2.78 0.69
CA MET A 236 -25.90 -1.61 1.54
C MET A 236 -27.12 -1.29 2.42
N LEU A 237 -28.33 -1.39 1.88
CA LEU A 237 -29.57 -1.21 2.65
C LEU A 237 -29.70 -2.23 3.79
N ARG A 238 -29.31 -3.48 3.55
CA ARG A 238 -29.31 -4.52 4.60
C ARG A 238 -28.38 -4.19 5.78
N ILE A 239 -27.27 -3.52 5.55
CA ILE A 239 -26.38 -3.04 6.63
C ILE A 239 -27.12 -2.04 7.53
N LEU A 240 -28.03 -1.28 6.97
CA LEU A 240 -28.89 -0.32 7.69
C LEU A 240 -30.14 -0.97 8.31
N GLY A 241 -30.35 -2.26 8.09
CA GLY A 241 -31.52 -2.99 8.66
C GLY A 241 -32.79 -2.99 7.79
N TYR A 242 -32.66 -2.64 6.48
CA TYR A 242 -33.77 -2.68 5.52
C TYR A 242 -33.78 -3.96 4.67
#